data_8abcd52ee0ac557532efe0448ba231bb
#
_entry.id   8abcd52ee0ac557532efe0448ba231bb
#
_cell.length_a   1.000
_cell.length_b   1.000
_cell.length_c   1.000
_cell.angle_alpha   90.00
_cell.angle_beta   90.00
_cell.angle_gamma   90.00
#
_symmetry.space_group_name_H-M   'P 1'
#
loop_
_entity.id
_entity.type
_entity.pdbx_description
1 polymer ?
#
loop_
_entity_poly.entity_id
_entity_poly.type
_entity_poly.pdbx_seq_one_letter_code
_entity_poly.pdbx_strand_id
1 'polypeptide(L)'
;MTAELLVTIAAIVRDLALAFVVGGLLIAAAIVPQGEAARRAVTVTMWSSVAWVLASAAFLLASAGVVLNTRPDDPLFGPQAWQFATETALGRAQLFGAAVAVFTSLVAGLVRTPSHAAWTLAPVAWAIGWQATTGHAGGAVNHHLAVTAMYLHLAGSAVWLGLLAVLALVHRRLGEEAADAMRRVSHMAIWAAWAIVVSGAVNAWLRVGGIGDFFTTAYGRLMLAKLVLMSAAIILAAWHRRVNLPRLSASDVKERFWRILWVDIALLLVVVGIAGVLSRQAPPVPAEPVPDPSPAFLLTGYPLPPAPTLATWLFLWRVELATLFVIVAATVVYLRWWLRLRARGDQWPVRRVVFFLLGIAVLTWVTQGAPAIYGLVTFSGHMVEHMLLVMLVPLPLTVAAPVTLAFRALPARTDGSRGAREWLRAVIDSRAMRFLAHPVVAAANFAMSMLIFYYSPIFEFALDNHAAHLWMILHFSLVGYFFFNAIVGTDPGPSRPGYPMRVVLLFATMAFHAFFSVALTSGQALLAPRWYGLMGRTWGPDALTDQQYGGTLAWGLGEIPVVLIAIVVLVQWRREDSRDAKRKDRQADRDHDAELRRYNEMLQRIAQADTPMRDTPSGEAEK
;
A
#
# COMPACT_ATOMS: atom_id res chain seq x y z
N MET A 1 -29.08 31.50 -8.17
CA MET A 1 -28.54 30.29 -7.51
C MET A 1 -27.65 30.78 -6.39
N THR A 2 -27.86 30.33 -5.14
CA THR A 2 -26.99 30.74 -4.01
C THR A 2 -25.59 30.18 -4.20
N ALA A 3 -24.55 30.90 -3.73
CA ALA A 3 -23.16 30.43 -3.83
C ALA A 3 -22.99 29.03 -3.19
N GLU A 4 -23.67 28.77 -2.09
CA GLU A 4 -23.66 27.47 -1.41
C GLU A 4 -24.23 26.33 -2.27
N LEU A 5 -25.31 26.59 -3.03
CA LEU A 5 -25.88 25.62 -3.96
C LEU A 5 -24.90 25.29 -5.08
N LEU A 6 -24.20 26.32 -5.59
CA LEU A 6 -23.16 26.12 -6.62
C LEU A 6 -22.00 25.26 -6.09
N VAL A 7 -21.52 25.50 -4.87
CA VAL A 7 -20.49 24.66 -4.25
C VAL A 7 -20.97 23.21 -4.12
N THR A 8 -22.22 22.99 -3.69
CA THR A 8 -22.78 21.63 -3.55
C THR A 8 -22.87 20.92 -4.90
N ILE A 9 -23.39 21.58 -5.92
CA ILE A 9 -23.49 21.00 -7.28
C ILE A 9 -22.10 20.71 -7.85
N ALA A 10 -21.16 21.66 -7.74
CA ALA A 10 -19.79 21.48 -8.22
C ALA A 10 -19.09 20.31 -7.52
N ALA A 11 -19.29 20.13 -6.19
CA ALA A 11 -18.77 18.99 -5.45
C ALA A 11 -19.34 17.65 -5.98
N ILE A 12 -20.66 17.56 -6.16
CA ILE A 12 -21.31 16.35 -6.68
C ILE A 12 -20.80 16.01 -8.08
N VAL A 13 -20.75 16.99 -8.98
CA VAL A 13 -20.27 16.78 -10.36
C VAL A 13 -18.79 16.37 -10.36
N ARG A 14 -17.97 17.00 -9.54
CA ARG A 14 -16.56 16.64 -9.35
C ARG A 14 -16.40 15.18 -8.92
N ASP A 15 -17.14 14.74 -7.90
CA ASP A 15 -17.03 13.40 -7.34
C ASP A 15 -17.57 12.33 -8.31
N LEU A 16 -18.62 12.65 -9.06
CA LEU A 16 -19.12 11.80 -10.13
C LEU A 16 -18.11 11.69 -11.29
N ALA A 17 -17.55 12.80 -11.75
CA ALA A 17 -16.54 12.80 -12.79
C ALA A 17 -15.31 11.99 -12.39
N LEU A 18 -14.85 12.16 -11.14
CA LEU A 18 -13.77 11.35 -10.55
C LEU A 18 -14.13 9.85 -10.54
N ALA A 19 -15.35 9.47 -10.16
CA ALA A 19 -15.77 8.08 -10.18
C ALA A 19 -15.72 7.48 -11.60
N PHE A 20 -16.14 8.22 -12.62
CA PHE A 20 -16.06 7.78 -14.01
C PHE A 20 -14.60 7.65 -14.49
N VAL A 21 -13.71 8.55 -14.08
CA VAL A 21 -12.25 8.45 -14.34
C VAL A 21 -11.69 7.17 -13.74
N VAL A 22 -11.96 6.92 -12.46
CA VAL A 22 -11.49 5.71 -11.75
C VAL A 22 -12.05 4.45 -12.42
N GLY A 23 -13.36 4.41 -12.69
CA GLY A 23 -14.02 3.28 -13.33
C GLY A 23 -13.46 2.98 -14.72
N GLY A 24 -13.26 4.00 -15.56
CA GLY A 24 -12.73 3.82 -16.90
C GLY A 24 -11.30 3.31 -16.92
N LEU A 25 -10.44 3.86 -16.06
CA LEU A 25 -9.06 3.40 -15.90
C LEU A 25 -8.99 1.95 -15.36
N LEU A 26 -9.82 1.60 -14.38
CA LEU A 26 -9.87 0.23 -13.85
C LEU A 26 -10.38 -0.78 -14.87
N ILE A 27 -11.40 -0.40 -15.67
CA ILE A 27 -11.91 -1.25 -16.75
C ILE A 27 -10.81 -1.52 -17.77
N ALA A 28 -10.11 -0.49 -18.22
CA ALA A 28 -9.01 -0.61 -19.18
C ALA A 28 -7.78 -1.35 -18.60
N ALA A 29 -7.53 -1.22 -17.29
CA ALA A 29 -6.38 -1.85 -16.63
C ALA A 29 -6.60 -3.33 -16.31
N ALA A 30 -7.82 -3.73 -15.86
CA ALA A 30 -7.98 -5.01 -15.17
C ALA A 30 -9.26 -5.81 -15.54
N ILE A 31 -10.21 -5.21 -16.24
CA ILE A 31 -11.51 -5.85 -16.45
C ILE A 31 -11.63 -6.45 -17.84
N VAL A 32 -11.31 -5.69 -18.87
CA VAL A 32 -11.49 -6.09 -20.27
C VAL A 32 -10.16 -6.30 -20.97
N PRO A 33 -10.10 -7.16 -22.00
CA PRO A 33 -8.92 -7.26 -22.86
C PRO A 33 -8.72 -5.97 -23.68
N GLN A 34 -7.55 -5.86 -24.31
CA GLN A 34 -7.29 -4.77 -25.24
C GLN A 34 -8.22 -4.89 -26.45
N GLY A 35 -9.04 -3.87 -26.72
CA GLY A 35 -10.03 -3.90 -27.78
C GLY A 35 -10.91 -2.65 -27.78
N GLU A 36 -12.05 -2.75 -28.42
CA GLU A 36 -12.98 -1.63 -28.58
C GLU A 36 -13.57 -1.18 -27.23
N ALA A 37 -13.92 -2.11 -26.35
CA ALA A 37 -14.44 -1.83 -25.02
C ALA A 37 -13.42 -1.06 -24.16
N ALA A 38 -12.15 -1.46 -24.18
CA ALA A 38 -11.08 -0.75 -23.49
C ALA A 38 -10.87 0.66 -24.04
N ARG A 39 -10.84 0.82 -25.38
CA ARG A 39 -10.73 2.15 -26.01
C ARG A 39 -11.91 3.04 -25.64
N ARG A 40 -13.13 2.50 -25.61
CA ARG A 40 -14.32 3.26 -25.20
C ARG A 40 -14.25 3.66 -23.73
N ALA A 41 -13.78 2.79 -22.84
CA ALA A 41 -13.56 3.12 -21.42
C ALA A 41 -12.54 4.27 -21.26
N VAL A 42 -11.45 4.25 -22.03
CA VAL A 42 -10.46 5.36 -22.09
C VAL A 42 -11.09 6.64 -22.61
N THR A 43 -11.95 6.58 -23.64
CA THR A 43 -12.69 7.76 -24.15
C THR A 43 -13.60 8.34 -23.05
N VAL A 44 -14.31 7.50 -22.31
CA VAL A 44 -15.12 7.94 -21.15
C VAL A 44 -14.22 8.60 -20.11
N THR A 45 -13.07 7.99 -19.78
CA THR A 45 -12.08 8.59 -18.87
C THR A 45 -11.65 9.98 -19.32
N MET A 46 -11.33 10.15 -20.60
CA MET A 46 -10.88 11.43 -21.17
C MET A 46 -11.94 12.53 -20.97
N TRP A 47 -13.18 12.28 -21.37
CA TRP A 47 -14.24 13.27 -21.21
C TRP A 47 -14.62 13.52 -19.76
N SER A 48 -14.60 12.47 -18.94
CA SER A 48 -14.85 12.61 -17.50
C SER A 48 -13.73 13.36 -16.79
N SER A 49 -12.47 13.23 -17.23
CA SER A 49 -11.37 14.02 -16.66
C SER A 49 -11.48 15.52 -17.02
N VAL A 50 -11.95 15.85 -18.21
CA VAL A 50 -12.29 17.24 -18.56
C VAL A 50 -13.41 17.78 -17.68
N ALA A 51 -14.48 17.00 -17.49
CA ALA A 51 -15.56 17.37 -16.57
C ALA A 51 -15.06 17.51 -15.12
N TRP A 52 -14.11 16.65 -14.69
CA TRP A 52 -13.47 16.75 -13.39
C TRP A 52 -12.66 18.04 -13.23
N VAL A 53 -11.89 18.46 -14.26
CA VAL A 53 -11.18 19.75 -14.27
C VAL A 53 -12.15 20.92 -14.08
N LEU A 54 -13.20 20.98 -14.91
CA LEU A 54 -14.18 22.06 -14.87
C LEU A 54 -14.92 22.12 -13.52
N ALA A 55 -15.36 20.97 -13.02
CA ALA A 55 -16.03 20.88 -11.72
C ALA A 55 -15.11 21.22 -10.56
N SER A 56 -13.83 20.84 -10.61
CA SER A 56 -12.83 21.19 -9.58
C SER A 56 -12.55 22.71 -9.57
N ALA A 57 -12.43 23.32 -10.73
CA ALA A 57 -12.27 24.77 -10.85
C ALA A 57 -13.51 25.51 -10.33
N ALA A 58 -14.70 25.09 -10.73
CA ALA A 58 -15.96 25.66 -10.24
C ALA A 58 -16.11 25.51 -8.72
N PHE A 59 -15.73 24.34 -8.18
CA PHE A 59 -15.77 24.08 -6.74
C PHE A 59 -14.77 24.96 -5.97
N LEU A 60 -13.55 25.14 -6.49
CA LEU A 60 -12.52 25.98 -5.87
C LEU A 60 -12.98 27.44 -5.82
N LEU A 61 -13.42 28.00 -6.96
CA LEU A 61 -13.87 29.39 -7.05
C LEU A 61 -15.13 29.66 -6.22
N ALA A 62 -16.12 28.76 -6.29
CA ALA A 62 -17.32 28.89 -5.47
C ALA A 62 -17.03 28.77 -3.97
N SER A 63 -16.10 27.88 -3.57
CA SER A 63 -15.66 27.74 -2.18
C SER A 63 -14.93 29.01 -1.70
N ALA A 64 -14.06 29.60 -2.54
CA ALA A 64 -13.41 30.88 -2.24
C ALA A 64 -14.46 31.99 -2.03
N GLY A 65 -15.44 32.10 -2.93
CA GLY A 65 -16.52 33.09 -2.80
C GLY A 65 -17.34 32.95 -1.51
N VAL A 66 -17.62 31.71 -1.09
CA VAL A 66 -18.34 31.47 0.18
C VAL A 66 -17.48 31.79 1.40
N VAL A 67 -16.22 31.33 1.43
CA VAL A 67 -15.33 31.52 2.58
C VAL A 67 -14.92 32.98 2.75
N LEU A 68 -14.64 33.66 1.65
CA LEU A 68 -14.21 35.06 1.66
C LEU A 68 -15.39 36.04 1.67
N ASN A 69 -16.62 35.55 1.53
CA ASN A 69 -17.84 36.35 1.41
C ASN A 69 -17.74 37.42 0.31
N THR A 70 -17.08 37.06 -0.82
CA THR A 70 -16.86 37.95 -1.98
C THR A 70 -17.55 37.40 -3.21
N ARG A 71 -18.00 38.30 -4.11
CA ARG A 71 -18.65 37.91 -5.36
C ARG A 71 -17.61 37.80 -6.50
N PRO A 72 -17.84 36.94 -7.50
CA PRO A 72 -16.94 36.80 -8.65
C PRO A 72 -16.75 38.06 -9.50
N ASP A 73 -17.70 39.04 -9.42
CA ASP A 73 -17.65 40.33 -10.08
C ASP A 73 -16.86 41.40 -9.31
N ASP A 74 -16.44 41.12 -8.08
CA ASP A 74 -15.57 41.99 -7.28
C ASP A 74 -14.15 42.02 -7.89
N PRO A 75 -13.56 43.21 -8.15
CA PRO A 75 -12.18 43.32 -8.64
C PRO A 75 -11.13 42.62 -7.78
N LEU A 76 -11.36 42.48 -6.49
CA LEU A 76 -10.46 41.82 -5.53
C LEU A 76 -10.65 40.29 -5.51
N PHE A 77 -11.72 39.75 -6.10
CA PHE A 77 -12.02 38.32 -6.04
C PHE A 77 -10.88 37.45 -6.59
N GLY A 78 -10.32 37.81 -7.74
CA GLY A 78 -9.24 37.04 -8.37
C GLY A 78 -8.00 36.87 -7.47
N PRO A 79 -7.40 37.97 -6.98
CA PRO A 79 -6.28 37.90 -6.04
C PRO A 79 -6.60 37.16 -4.74
N GLN A 80 -7.78 37.40 -4.16
CA GLN A 80 -8.22 36.71 -2.94
C GLN A 80 -8.47 35.22 -3.14
N ALA A 81 -9.07 34.82 -4.26
CA ALA A 81 -9.28 33.41 -4.62
C ALA A 81 -7.95 32.69 -4.83
N TRP A 82 -6.96 33.38 -5.41
CA TRP A 82 -5.60 32.84 -5.53
C TRP A 82 -4.93 32.66 -4.17
N GLN A 83 -5.03 33.67 -3.30
CA GLN A 83 -4.53 33.60 -1.94
C GLN A 83 -5.21 32.47 -1.15
N PHE A 84 -6.54 32.36 -1.25
CA PHE A 84 -7.28 31.22 -0.68
C PHE A 84 -6.73 29.87 -1.17
N ALA A 85 -6.53 29.73 -2.49
CA ALA A 85 -6.05 28.50 -3.11
C ALA A 85 -4.64 28.10 -2.67
N THR A 86 -3.75 29.08 -2.44
CA THR A 86 -2.32 28.82 -2.14
C THR A 86 -1.98 28.84 -0.67
N GLU A 87 -2.68 29.60 0.16
CA GLU A 87 -2.32 29.81 1.56
C GLU A 87 -3.17 28.99 2.54
N THR A 88 -4.43 28.64 2.17
CA THR A 88 -5.26 27.82 3.06
C THR A 88 -5.06 26.32 2.84
N ALA A 89 -5.21 25.50 3.89
CA ALA A 89 -5.15 24.04 3.78
C ALA A 89 -6.24 23.51 2.83
N LEU A 90 -7.46 24.05 2.92
CA LEU A 90 -8.58 23.69 2.06
C LEU A 90 -8.30 24.06 0.59
N GLY A 91 -7.83 25.29 0.35
CA GLY A 91 -7.49 25.76 -0.99
C GLY A 91 -6.39 24.93 -1.65
N ARG A 92 -5.28 24.67 -0.94
CA ARG A 92 -4.19 23.82 -1.43
C ARG A 92 -4.64 22.41 -1.79
N ALA A 93 -5.50 21.80 -0.97
CA ALA A 93 -6.04 20.47 -1.27
C ALA A 93 -6.89 20.47 -2.55
N GLN A 94 -7.72 21.50 -2.74
CA GLN A 94 -8.54 21.65 -3.95
C GLN A 94 -7.69 21.96 -5.19
N LEU A 95 -6.70 22.83 -5.06
CA LEU A 95 -5.76 23.18 -6.15
C LEU A 95 -4.97 21.95 -6.60
N PHE A 96 -4.47 21.14 -5.66
CA PHE A 96 -3.79 19.88 -5.97
C PHE A 96 -4.73 18.92 -6.71
N GLY A 97 -5.96 18.74 -6.23
CA GLY A 97 -6.96 17.91 -6.91
C GLY A 97 -7.25 18.38 -8.34
N ALA A 98 -7.38 19.69 -8.56
CA ALA A 98 -7.54 20.28 -9.88
C ALA A 98 -6.31 20.05 -10.77
N ALA A 99 -5.10 20.20 -10.24
CA ALA A 99 -3.86 19.94 -10.99
C ALA A 99 -3.76 18.46 -11.43
N VAL A 100 -4.13 17.51 -10.56
CA VAL A 100 -4.20 16.08 -10.93
C VAL A 100 -5.28 15.82 -11.97
N ALA A 101 -6.42 16.49 -11.90
CA ALA A 101 -7.46 16.39 -12.92
C ALA A 101 -6.96 16.87 -14.29
N VAL A 102 -6.24 18.00 -14.35
CA VAL A 102 -5.59 18.51 -15.57
C VAL A 102 -4.57 17.50 -16.09
N PHE A 103 -3.66 17.02 -15.24
CA PHE A 103 -2.70 15.99 -15.62
C PHE A 103 -3.38 14.74 -16.19
N THR A 104 -4.41 14.24 -15.52
CA THR A 104 -5.18 13.07 -15.97
C THR A 104 -5.84 13.33 -17.32
N SER A 105 -6.40 14.52 -17.54
CA SER A 105 -7.01 14.92 -18.82
C SER A 105 -5.99 14.91 -19.96
N LEU A 106 -4.78 15.42 -19.71
CA LEU A 106 -3.70 15.48 -20.71
C LEU A 106 -3.18 14.07 -21.07
N VAL A 107 -3.05 13.18 -20.08
CA VAL A 107 -2.49 11.84 -20.31
C VAL A 107 -3.53 10.79 -20.69
N ALA A 108 -4.83 11.03 -20.45
CA ALA A 108 -5.89 10.05 -20.73
C ALA A 108 -5.90 9.62 -22.21
N GLY A 109 -5.68 10.56 -23.15
CA GLY A 109 -5.58 10.27 -24.58
C GLY A 109 -4.35 9.41 -24.98
N LEU A 110 -3.34 9.31 -24.10
CA LEU A 110 -2.12 8.52 -24.28
C LEU A 110 -2.22 7.10 -23.69
N VAL A 111 -3.31 6.79 -23.02
CA VAL A 111 -3.55 5.47 -22.42
C VAL A 111 -3.83 4.43 -23.50
N ARG A 112 -2.82 3.63 -23.83
CA ARG A 112 -2.90 2.59 -24.87
C ARG A 112 -2.76 1.17 -24.34
N THR A 113 -2.26 1.02 -23.13
CA THR A 113 -1.99 -0.27 -22.51
C THR A 113 -2.60 -0.34 -21.10
N PRO A 114 -2.88 -1.55 -20.56
CA PRO A 114 -3.30 -1.70 -19.17
C PRO A 114 -2.33 -1.05 -18.18
N SER A 115 -1.01 -1.08 -18.48
CA SER A 115 0.00 -0.44 -17.62
C SER A 115 -0.13 1.07 -17.60
N HIS A 116 -0.41 1.72 -18.75
CA HIS A 116 -0.65 3.16 -18.79
C HIS A 116 -1.88 3.54 -17.95
N ALA A 117 -2.97 2.76 -18.04
CA ALA A 117 -4.16 2.98 -17.22
C ALA A 117 -3.87 2.85 -15.72
N ALA A 118 -3.09 1.83 -15.32
CA ALA A 118 -2.70 1.62 -13.94
C ALA A 118 -1.80 2.74 -13.39
N TRP A 119 -0.82 3.22 -14.18
CA TRP A 119 0.02 4.34 -13.79
C TRP A 119 -0.76 5.66 -13.67
N THR A 120 -1.76 5.87 -14.51
CA THR A 120 -2.65 7.04 -14.43
C THR A 120 -3.53 7.00 -13.19
N LEU A 121 -3.87 5.80 -12.65
CA LEU A 121 -4.62 5.66 -11.39
C LEU A 121 -3.83 6.13 -10.16
N ALA A 122 -2.50 6.08 -10.16
CA ALA A 122 -1.71 6.43 -8.99
C ALA A 122 -1.89 7.90 -8.54
N PRO A 123 -1.71 8.93 -9.41
CA PRO A 123 -1.99 10.31 -9.03
C PRO A 123 -3.47 10.56 -8.70
N VAL A 124 -4.41 9.84 -9.34
CA VAL A 124 -5.84 9.94 -9.03
C VAL A 124 -6.12 9.44 -7.60
N ALA A 125 -5.54 8.30 -7.19
CA ALA A 125 -5.65 7.80 -5.83
C ALA A 125 -5.05 8.78 -4.80
N TRP A 126 -3.95 9.45 -5.16
CA TRP A 126 -3.35 10.50 -4.33
C TRP A 126 -4.28 11.71 -4.18
N ALA A 127 -4.94 12.15 -5.27
CA ALA A 127 -5.91 13.25 -5.22
C ALA A 127 -7.11 12.93 -4.31
N ILE A 128 -7.59 11.68 -4.30
CA ILE A 128 -8.60 11.22 -3.35
C ILE A 128 -8.11 11.37 -1.91
N GLY A 129 -6.84 11.06 -1.65
CA GLY A 129 -6.21 11.25 -0.34
C GLY A 129 -6.24 12.71 0.12
N TRP A 130 -5.82 13.64 -0.72
CA TRP A 130 -5.90 15.07 -0.44
C TRP A 130 -7.34 15.55 -0.24
N GLN A 131 -8.29 15.07 -1.04
CA GLN A 131 -9.70 15.40 -0.86
C GLN A 131 -10.23 14.91 0.51
N ALA A 132 -9.77 13.76 0.99
CA ALA A 132 -10.17 13.21 2.28
C ALA A 132 -9.71 14.06 3.48
N THR A 133 -8.66 14.86 3.33
CA THR A 133 -8.19 15.78 4.41
C THR A 133 -9.06 17.04 4.55
N THR A 134 -10.01 17.26 3.63
CA THR A 134 -10.88 18.45 3.63
C THR A 134 -12.23 18.19 4.31
N GLY A 135 -12.96 19.26 4.65
CA GLY A 135 -14.29 19.18 5.25
C GLY A 135 -14.25 18.75 6.72
N HIS A 136 -15.31 18.11 7.20
CA HIS A 136 -15.48 17.73 8.62
C HIS A 136 -14.43 16.71 9.11
N ALA A 137 -13.76 15.99 8.23
CA ALA A 137 -12.70 15.07 8.62
C ALA A 137 -11.43 15.81 9.07
N GLY A 138 -11.17 16.99 8.47
CA GLY A 138 -9.99 17.80 8.77
C GLY A 138 -9.98 18.43 10.17
N GLY A 139 -11.15 18.67 10.77
CA GLY A 139 -11.32 19.26 12.09
C GLY A 139 -11.70 18.30 13.22
N ALA A 140 -11.73 16.98 12.96
CA ALA A 140 -12.17 16.00 13.96
C ALA A 140 -11.11 15.75 15.03
N VAL A 141 -11.53 15.54 16.28
CA VAL A 141 -10.65 15.18 17.42
C VAL A 141 -9.79 13.93 17.11
N ASN A 142 -10.35 12.95 16.41
CA ASN A 142 -9.61 11.79 15.91
C ASN A 142 -9.27 11.97 14.43
N HIS A 143 -8.53 13.03 14.09
CA HIS A 143 -8.23 13.46 12.72
C HIS A 143 -7.74 12.31 11.81
N HIS A 144 -6.73 11.56 12.22
CA HIS A 144 -6.18 10.46 11.43
C HIS A 144 -7.22 9.38 11.09
N LEU A 145 -8.02 8.99 12.08
CA LEU A 145 -9.10 8.01 11.88
C LEU A 145 -10.18 8.55 10.94
N ALA A 146 -10.58 9.81 11.11
CA ALA A 146 -11.59 10.46 10.28
C ALA A 146 -11.13 10.62 8.82
N VAL A 147 -9.88 11.06 8.59
CA VAL A 147 -9.29 11.21 7.25
C VAL A 147 -9.14 9.87 6.57
N THR A 148 -8.63 8.85 7.26
CA THR A 148 -8.49 7.51 6.69
C THR A 148 -9.86 6.89 6.36
N ALA A 149 -10.84 7.03 7.25
CA ALA A 149 -12.20 6.59 6.97
C ALA A 149 -12.79 7.31 5.76
N MET A 150 -12.57 8.62 5.62
CA MET A 150 -13.02 9.39 4.46
C MET A 150 -12.32 8.95 3.18
N TYR A 151 -11.01 8.70 3.21
CA TYR A 151 -10.26 8.18 2.06
C TYR A 151 -10.83 6.85 1.57
N LEU A 152 -11.02 5.88 2.46
CA LEU A 152 -11.60 4.57 2.12
C LEU A 152 -13.03 4.71 1.58
N HIS A 153 -13.80 5.66 2.13
CA HIS A 153 -15.17 5.94 1.71
C HIS A 153 -15.22 6.51 0.28
N LEU A 154 -14.42 7.53 0.00
CA LEU A 154 -14.34 8.17 -1.32
C LEU A 154 -13.77 7.20 -2.38
N ALA A 155 -12.67 6.51 -2.07
CA ALA A 155 -12.07 5.55 -2.96
C ALA A 155 -13.01 4.37 -3.27
N GLY A 156 -13.64 3.80 -2.25
CA GLY A 156 -14.64 2.74 -2.41
C GLY A 156 -15.83 3.18 -3.26
N SER A 157 -16.34 4.40 -3.01
CA SER A 157 -17.48 4.97 -3.77
C SER A 157 -17.10 5.21 -5.24
N ALA A 158 -15.92 5.77 -5.50
CA ALA A 158 -15.41 5.99 -6.85
C ALA A 158 -15.22 4.67 -7.61
N VAL A 159 -14.67 3.64 -6.94
CA VAL A 159 -14.50 2.31 -7.55
C VAL A 159 -15.85 1.65 -7.82
N TRP A 160 -16.76 1.61 -6.86
CA TRP A 160 -18.03 0.90 -7.05
C TRP A 160 -18.90 1.57 -8.12
N LEU A 161 -19.23 2.85 -7.93
CA LEU A 161 -20.05 3.60 -8.90
C LEU A 161 -19.35 3.66 -10.27
N GLY A 162 -18.06 3.98 -10.30
CA GLY A 162 -17.32 4.12 -11.55
C GLY A 162 -17.26 2.84 -12.37
N LEU A 163 -16.99 1.69 -11.73
CA LEU A 163 -16.99 0.40 -12.42
C LEU A 163 -18.35 0.05 -13.00
N LEU A 164 -19.45 0.21 -12.25
CA LEU A 164 -20.80 -0.08 -12.74
C LEU A 164 -21.22 0.86 -13.86
N ALA A 165 -21.01 2.18 -13.68
CA ALA A 165 -21.40 3.18 -14.64
C ALA A 165 -20.63 3.05 -15.96
N VAL A 166 -19.31 2.92 -15.91
CA VAL A 166 -18.52 2.80 -17.15
C VAL A 166 -18.75 1.45 -17.82
N LEU A 167 -18.90 0.35 -17.06
CA LEU A 167 -19.27 -0.93 -17.64
C LEU A 167 -20.62 -0.87 -18.36
N ALA A 168 -21.62 -0.19 -17.77
CA ALA A 168 -22.90 0.04 -18.40
C ALA A 168 -22.80 0.87 -19.70
N LEU A 169 -21.86 1.80 -19.80
CA LEU A 169 -21.61 2.58 -21.01
C LEU A 169 -20.90 1.81 -22.13
N VAL A 170 -20.06 0.84 -21.77
CA VAL A 170 -19.28 0.05 -22.74
C VAL A 170 -19.88 -1.32 -23.05
N HIS A 171 -20.96 -1.73 -22.36
CA HIS A 171 -21.51 -3.10 -22.40
C HIS A 171 -21.83 -3.61 -23.82
N ARG A 172 -22.31 -2.72 -24.72
CA ARG A 172 -22.62 -3.07 -26.12
C ARG A 172 -21.38 -3.47 -26.94
N ARG A 173 -20.17 -3.11 -26.47
CA ARG A 173 -18.88 -3.42 -27.09
C ARG A 173 -18.20 -4.65 -26.49
N LEU A 174 -18.79 -5.28 -25.48
CA LEU A 174 -18.22 -6.44 -24.80
C LEU A 174 -18.53 -7.77 -25.50
N GLY A 175 -19.59 -7.82 -26.31
CA GLY A 175 -20.00 -9.06 -26.98
C GLY A 175 -20.16 -10.23 -26.01
N GLU A 176 -19.44 -11.32 -26.25
CA GLU A 176 -19.41 -12.53 -25.41
C GLU A 176 -18.68 -12.32 -24.09
N GLU A 177 -17.76 -11.33 -24.01
CA GLU A 177 -16.98 -11.06 -22.81
C GLU A 177 -17.76 -10.37 -21.70
N ALA A 178 -19.02 -9.97 -21.95
CA ALA A 178 -19.84 -9.21 -21.00
C ALA A 178 -20.04 -9.92 -19.66
N ALA A 179 -20.23 -11.24 -19.68
CA ALA A 179 -20.40 -12.04 -18.47
C ALA A 179 -19.11 -12.09 -17.63
N ASP A 180 -17.97 -12.24 -18.27
CA ASP A 180 -16.66 -12.26 -17.60
C ASP A 180 -16.30 -10.89 -17.03
N ALA A 181 -16.49 -9.84 -17.81
CA ALA A 181 -16.28 -8.47 -17.36
C ALA A 181 -17.14 -8.16 -16.12
N MET A 182 -18.42 -8.53 -16.14
CA MET A 182 -19.30 -8.32 -15.00
C MET A 182 -18.91 -9.16 -13.78
N ARG A 183 -18.49 -10.41 -13.95
CA ARG A 183 -17.94 -11.21 -12.85
C ARG A 183 -16.72 -10.52 -12.19
N ARG A 184 -15.83 -9.96 -12.99
CA ARG A 184 -14.63 -9.24 -12.51
C ARG A 184 -15.01 -7.95 -11.77
N VAL A 185 -15.90 -7.16 -12.34
CA VAL A 185 -16.45 -5.96 -11.67
C VAL A 185 -17.10 -6.33 -10.35
N SER A 186 -17.95 -7.37 -10.33
CA SER A 186 -18.62 -7.84 -9.12
C SER A 186 -17.61 -8.26 -8.01
N HIS A 187 -16.46 -8.82 -8.36
CA HIS A 187 -15.42 -9.14 -7.37
C HIS A 187 -14.76 -7.88 -6.79
N MET A 188 -14.49 -6.88 -7.61
CA MET A 188 -13.92 -5.61 -7.12
C MET A 188 -14.94 -4.80 -6.31
N ALA A 189 -16.20 -4.80 -6.75
CA ALA A 189 -17.30 -4.11 -6.07
C ALA A 189 -17.54 -4.61 -4.63
N ILE A 190 -17.27 -5.90 -4.32
CA ILE A 190 -17.35 -6.40 -2.94
C ILE A 190 -16.34 -5.70 -2.03
N TRP A 191 -15.09 -5.55 -2.47
CA TRP A 191 -14.06 -4.88 -1.69
C TRP A 191 -14.37 -3.39 -1.52
N ALA A 192 -14.89 -2.75 -2.60
CA ALA A 192 -15.34 -1.38 -2.55
C ALA A 192 -16.52 -1.20 -1.58
N ALA A 193 -17.53 -2.07 -1.66
CA ALA A 193 -18.68 -2.07 -0.73
C ALA A 193 -18.21 -2.26 0.72
N TRP A 194 -17.28 -3.18 0.96
CA TRP A 194 -16.70 -3.41 2.29
C TRP A 194 -16.00 -2.16 2.82
N ALA A 195 -15.18 -1.51 1.98
CA ALA A 195 -14.53 -0.26 2.33
C ALA A 195 -15.55 0.83 2.69
N ILE A 196 -16.64 0.97 1.91
CA ILE A 196 -17.71 1.95 2.16
C ILE A 196 -18.45 1.66 3.47
N VAL A 197 -18.78 0.39 3.74
CA VAL A 197 -19.53 0.01 4.95
C VAL A 197 -18.69 0.27 6.20
N VAL A 198 -17.44 -0.22 6.23
CA VAL A 198 -16.55 -0.02 7.38
C VAL A 198 -16.26 1.46 7.61
N SER A 199 -15.87 2.17 6.56
CA SER A 199 -15.58 3.60 6.67
C SER A 199 -16.83 4.43 6.98
N GLY A 200 -17.98 4.05 6.43
CA GLY A 200 -19.26 4.69 6.73
C GLY A 200 -19.66 4.51 8.20
N ALA A 201 -19.47 3.32 8.77
CA ALA A 201 -19.71 3.05 10.19
C ALA A 201 -18.80 3.90 11.10
N VAL A 202 -17.51 3.98 10.78
CA VAL A 202 -16.55 4.84 11.52
C VAL A 202 -16.93 6.31 11.41
N ASN A 203 -17.27 6.79 10.21
CA ASN A 203 -17.71 8.17 10.01
C ASN A 203 -19.01 8.51 10.73
N ALA A 204 -19.95 7.57 10.80
CA ALA A 204 -21.20 7.72 11.57
C ALA A 204 -20.89 7.79 13.07
N TRP A 205 -20.07 6.86 13.58
CA TRP A 205 -19.67 6.84 14.99
C TRP A 205 -18.99 8.12 15.45
N LEU A 206 -18.13 8.71 14.60
CA LEU A 206 -17.43 9.96 14.93
C LEU A 206 -18.33 11.21 14.92
N ARG A 207 -19.52 11.16 14.28
CA ARG A 207 -20.33 12.36 14.02
C ARG A 207 -21.73 12.32 14.62
N VAL A 208 -22.19 11.16 15.05
CA VAL A 208 -23.53 10.96 15.62
C VAL A 208 -23.35 10.61 17.09
N GLY A 209 -23.93 11.41 17.99
CA GLY A 209 -23.78 11.24 19.44
C GLY A 209 -24.61 10.08 20.01
N GLY A 210 -25.72 9.72 19.33
CA GLY A 210 -26.58 8.63 19.76
C GLY A 210 -27.61 8.23 18.71
N ILE A 211 -28.28 7.11 18.95
CA ILE A 211 -29.31 6.59 18.03
C ILE A 211 -30.46 7.60 17.83
N GLY A 212 -30.79 8.38 18.84
CA GLY A 212 -31.81 9.43 18.76
C GLY A 212 -31.52 10.48 17.70
N ASP A 213 -30.24 10.83 17.47
CA ASP A 213 -29.83 11.85 16.51
C ASP A 213 -30.20 11.51 15.07
N PHE A 214 -30.30 10.22 14.74
CA PHE A 214 -30.74 9.77 13.41
C PHE A 214 -32.18 10.23 13.08
N PHE A 215 -33.00 10.50 14.07
CA PHE A 215 -34.40 10.88 13.91
C PHE A 215 -34.65 12.36 14.21
N THR A 216 -33.90 12.94 15.13
CA THR A 216 -34.13 14.30 15.64
C THR A 216 -33.40 15.38 14.85
N THR A 217 -32.21 15.09 14.30
CA THR A 217 -31.38 16.07 13.58
C THR A 217 -31.55 15.99 12.07
N ALA A 218 -31.32 17.10 11.36
CA ALA A 218 -31.31 17.12 9.89
C ALA A 218 -30.18 16.25 9.33
N TYR A 219 -28.98 16.32 9.96
CA TYR A 219 -27.83 15.48 9.63
C TYR A 219 -28.15 14.00 9.78
N GLY A 220 -28.73 13.61 10.91
CA GLY A 220 -29.07 12.21 11.20
C GLY A 220 -30.11 11.65 10.23
N ARG A 221 -31.16 12.40 9.90
CA ARG A 221 -32.17 11.96 8.91
C ARG A 221 -31.59 11.73 7.53
N LEU A 222 -30.67 12.60 7.06
CA LEU A 222 -29.94 12.39 5.79
C LEU A 222 -29.02 11.18 5.87
N MET A 223 -28.33 10.98 6.99
CA MET A 223 -27.52 9.80 7.23
C MET A 223 -28.35 8.51 7.23
N LEU A 224 -29.52 8.51 7.87
CA LEU A 224 -30.45 7.39 7.87
C LEU A 224 -30.95 7.07 6.45
N ALA A 225 -31.35 8.07 5.69
CA ALA A 225 -31.74 7.91 4.29
C ALA A 225 -30.62 7.29 3.46
N LYS A 226 -29.38 7.78 3.64
CA LYS A 226 -28.18 7.23 2.99
C LYS A 226 -27.94 5.77 3.38
N LEU A 227 -28.07 5.41 4.66
CA LEU A 227 -27.92 4.03 5.14
C LEU A 227 -28.95 3.08 4.53
N VAL A 228 -30.23 3.50 4.47
CA VAL A 228 -31.32 2.71 3.87
C VAL A 228 -31.05 2.48 2.37
N LEU A 229 -30.74 3.52 1.61
CA LEU A 229 -30.46 3.42 0.18
C LEU A 229 -29.19 2.61 -0.11
N MET A 230 -28.16 2.76 0.70
CA MET A 230 -26.92 1.96 0.56
C MET A 230 -27.18 0.48 0.88
N SER A 231 -27.99 0.19 1.90
CA SER A 231 -28.40 -1.18 2.21
C SER A 231 -29.20 -1.79 1.07
N ALA A 232 -30.11 -1.03 0.46
CA ALA A 232 -30.85 -1.46 -0.73
C ALA A 232 -29.93 -1.75 -1.91
N ALA A 233 -28.94 -0.88 -2.18
CA ALA A 233 -27.92 -1.10 -3.22
C ALA A 233 -27.10 -2.36 -2.97
N ILE A 234 -26.66 -2.60 -1.73
CA ILE A 234 -25.91 -3.82 -1.37
C ILE A 234 -26.77 -5.08 -1.56
N ILE A 235 -28.03 -5.06 -1.13
CA ILE A 235 -28.96 -6.18 -1.30
C ILE A 235 -29.19 -6.46 -2.79
N LEU A 236 -29.42 -5.42 -3.59
CA LEU A 236 -29.61 -5.54 -5.03
C LEU A 236 -28.37 -6.08 -5.74
N ALA A 237 -27.18 -5.58 -5.38
CA ALA A 237 -25.91 -6.10 -5.89
C ALA A 237 -25.66 -7.57 -5.50
N ALA A 238 -26.01 -7.96 -4.27
CA ALA A 238 -25.92 -9.35 -3.81
C ALA A 238 -26.90 -10.27 -4.56
N TRP A 239 -28.12 -9.79 -4.82
CA TRP A 239 -29.12 -10.50 -5.62
C TRP A 239 -28.65 -10.66 -7.08
N HIS A 240 -28.14 -9.59 -7.72
CA HIS A 240 -27.53 -9.65 -9.04
C HIS A 240 -26.44 -10.71 -9.12
N ARG A 241 -25.56 -10.75 -8.13
CA ARG A 241 -24.45 -11.70 -8.07
C ARG A 241 -24.91 -13.14 -7.95
N ARG A 242 -25.96 -13.39 -7.16
CA ARG A 242 -26.44 -14.77 -6.87
C ARG A 242 -27.38 -15.30 -7.94
N VAL A 243 -28.21 -14.45 -8.51
CA VAL A 243 -29.32 -14.87 -9.38
C VAL A 243 -29.06 -14.56 -10.85
N ASN A 244 -28.69 -13.32 -11.18
CA ASN A 244 -28.61 -12.87 -12.56
C ASN A 244 -27.26 -13.20 -13.22
N LEU A 245 -26.16 -13.00 -12.49
CA LEU A 245 -24.81 -13.19 -13.05
C LEU A 245 -24.52 -14.62 -13.53
N PRO A 246 -24.93 -15.70 -12.85
CA PRO A 246 -24.77 -17.07 -13.37
C PRO A 246 -25.56 -17.35 -14.65
N ARG A 247 -26.63 -16.59 -14.91
CA ARG A 247 -27.55 -16.77 -16.04
C ARG A 247 -27.34 -15.75 -17.15
N LEU A 248 -26.31 -14.93 -17.09
CA LEU A 248 -26.10 -13.78 -17.99
C LEU A 248 -25.85 -14.18 -19.45
N SER A 249 -25.53 -15.43 -19.72
CA SER A 249 -25.37 -15.98 -21.08
C SER A 249 -26.70 -16.17 -21.83
N ALA A 250 -27.83 -16.23 -21.12
CA ALA A 250 -29.15 -16.36 -21.74
C ALA A 250 -29.64 -14.99 -22.24
N SER A 251 -30.17 -14.94 -23.47
CA SER A 251 -30.55 -13.70 -24.17
C SER A 251 -31.58 -12.85 -23.43
N ASP A 252 -32.60 -13.51 -22.88
CA ASP A 252 -33.68 -12.89 -22.12
C ASP A 252 -33.24 -12.28 -20.79
N VAL A 253 -32.27 -12.92 -20.13
CA VAL A 253 -31.67 -12.45 -18.89
C VAL A 253 -30.74 -11.26 -19.15
N LYS A 254 -30.06 -11.23 -20.31
CA LYS A 254 -29.07 -10.18 -20.65
C LYS A 254 -29.68 -8.78 -20.68
N GLU A 255 -30.79 -8.58 -21.37
CA GLU A 255 -31.43 -7.27 -21.44
C GLU A 255 -32.01 -6.81 -20.11
N ARG A 256 -32.66 -7.75 -19.38
CA ARG A 256 -33.20 -7.48 -18.06
C ARG A 256 -32.08 -7.10 -17.07
N PHE A 257 -30.94 -7.79 -17.15
CA PHE A 257 -29.79 -7.51 -16.32
C PHE A 257 -29.29 -6.06 -16.51
N TRP A 258 -29.10 -5.62 -17.77
CA TRP A 258 -28.60 -4.27 -18.03
C TRP A 258 -29.61 -3.18 -17.61
N ARG A 259 -30.91 -3.43 -17.74
CA ARG A 259 -31.93 -2.50 -17.22
C ARG A 259 -31.88 -2.36 -15.71
N ILE A 260 -31.74 -3.46 -14.98
CA ILE A 260 -31.65 -3.41 -13.52
C ILE A 260 -30.32 -2.79 -13.06
N LEU A 261 -29.22 -2.98 -13.80
CA LEU A 261 -27.95 -2.30 -13.52
C LEU A 261 -28.07 -0.78 -13.56
N TRP A 262 -28.91 -0.24 -14.46
CA TRP A 262 -29.19 1.20 -14.46
C TRP A 262 -29.98 1.65 -13.23
N VAL A 263 -30.80 0.79 -12.65
CA VAL A 263 -31.45 1.07 -11.36
C VAL A 263 -30.43 1.12 -10.22
N ASP A 264 -29.47 0.18 -10.20
CA ASP A 264 -28.34 0.22 -9.24
C ASP A 264 -27.56 1.54 -9.35
N ILE A 265 -27.22 1.93 -10.58
CA ILE A 265 -26.49 3.18 -10.82
C ILE A 265 -27.31 4.39 -10.37
N ALA A 266 -28.62 4.45 -10.70
CA ALA A 266 -29.50 5.53 -10.28
C ALA A 266 -29.57 5.63 -8.75
N LEU A 267 -29.67 4.49 -8.07
CA LEU A 267 -29.68 4.43 -6.60
C LEU A 267 -28.38 4.99 -6.00
N LEU A 268 -27.22 4.59 -6.56
CA LEU A 268 -25.91 5.11 -6.13
C LEU A 268 -25.76 6.61 -6.43
N LEU A 269 -26.29 7.11 -7.55
CA LEU A 269 -26.31 8.55 -7.85
C LEU A 269 -27.12 9.34 -6.82
N VAL A 270 -28.27 8.83 -6.41
CA VAL A 270 -29.07 9.44 -5.32
C VAL A 270 -28.28 9.46 -4.02
N VAL A 271 -27.58 8.35 -3.68
CA VAL A 271 -26.72 8.29 -2.49
C VAL A 271 -25.60 9.34 -2.55
N VAL A 272 -24.96 9.54 -3.70
CA VAL A 272 -23.94 10.59 -3.90
C VAL A 272 -24.55 11.99 -3.75
N GLY A 273 -25.75 12.21 -4.30
CA GLY A 273 -26.49 13.47 -4.12
C GLY A 273 -26.78 13.78 -2.64
N ILE A 274 -27.29 12.80 -1.90
CA ILE A 274 -27.52 12.94 -0.45
C ILE A 274 -26.18 13.20 0.28
N ALA A 275 -25.09 12.53 -0.10
CA ALA A 275 -23.77 12.76 0.50
C ALA A 275 -23.27 14.19 0.25
N GLY A 276 -23.52 14.77 -0.93
CA GLY A 276 -23.21 16.16 -1.24
C GLY A 276 -23.97 17.16 -0.35
N VAL A 277 -25.25 16.91 -0.11
CA VAL A 277 -26.06 17.73 0.82
C VAL A 277 -25.59 17.52 2.26
N LEU A 278 -25.35 16.27 2.68
CA LEU A 278 -24.90 15.92 4.02
C LEU A 278 -23.57 16.59 4.39
N SER A 279 -22.67 16.75 3.41
CA SER A 279 -21.35 17.39 3.64
C SER A 279 -21.46 18.87 4.05
N ARG A 280 -22.64 19.47 3.92
CA ARG A 280 -22.92 20.87 4.29
C ARG A 280 -23.66 21.01 5.61
N GLN A 281 -24.20 19.92 6.13
CA GLN A 281 -24.92 19.94 7.41
C GLN A 281 -23.93 19.82 8.56
N ALA A 282 -24.12 20.62 9.61
CA ALA A 282 -23.38 20.48 10.84
C ALA A 282 -23.69 19.11 11.48
N PRO A 283 -22.68 18.32 11.86
CA PRO A 283 -22.89 17.08 12.55
C PRO A 283 -23.47 17.33 13.97
N PRO A 284 -24.24 16.39 14.52
CA PRO A 284 -24.79 16.48 15.89
C PRO A 284 -23.71 16.57 16.97
N VAL A 285 -22.60 15.86 16.78
CA VAL A 285 -21.40 15.98 17.64
C VAL A 285 -20.57 17.15 17.13
N PRO A 286 -20.53 18.28 17.85
CA PRO A 286 -19.70 19.41 17.47
C PRO A 286 -18.22 19.03 17.60
N ALA A 287 -17.42 19.57 16.70
CA ALA A 287 -15.96 19.55 16.87
C ALA A 287 -15.63 20.60 17.96
N GLU A 288 -15.81 20.23 19.23
CA GLU A 288 -15.41 21.12 20.32
C GLU A 288 -13.89 21.30 20.32
N PRO A 289 -13.41 22.53 20.30
CA PRO A 289 -12.00 22.79 20.54
C PRO A 289 -11.61 22.20 21.89
N VAL A 290 -10.55 21.42 21.95
CA VAL A 290 -10.02 20.95 23.25
C VAL A 290 -9.58 22.18 24.03
N PRO A 291 -10.19 22.47 25.21
CA PRO A 291 -9.76 23.59 26.02
C PRO A 291 -8.31 23.35 26.45
N ASP A 292 -7.44 24.33 26.25
CA ASP A 292 -6.03 24.30 26.64
C ASP A 292 -5.30 23.00 26.15
N PRO A 293 -5.13 22.82 24.83
CA PRO A 293 -4.56 21.60 24.31
C PRO A 293 -3.08 21.48 24.70
N SER A 294 -2.70 20.31 25.23
CA SER A 294 -1.30 20.02 25.55
C SER A 294 -0.42 20.09 24.28
N PRO A 295 0.89 20.39 24.40
CA PRO A 295 1.81 20.37 23.26
C PRO A 295 1.77 19.06 22.47
N ALA A 296 1.69 17.92 23.15
CA ALA A 296 1.53 16.62 22.52
C ALA A 296 0.25 16.52 21.67
N PHE A 297 -0.87 17.09 22.17
CA PHE A 297 -2.12 17.11 21.40
C PHE A 297 -2.03 17.98 20.15
N LEU A 298 -1.38 19.13 20.25
CA LEU A 298 -1.19 20.04 19.12
C LEU A 298 -0.35 19.41 18.00
N LEU A 299 0.69 18.64 18.37
CA LEU A 299 1.57 17.99 17.42
C LEU A 299 0.95 16.70 16.84
N THR A 300 0.39 15.85 17.69
CA THR A 300 0.00 14.48 17.28
C THR A 300 -1.50 14.33 17.00
N GLY A 301 -2.33 15.26 17.45
CA GLY A 301 -3.80 15.13 17.45
C GLY A 301 -4.33 14.17 18.53
N TYR A 302 -3.46 13.73 19.46
CA TYR A 302 -3.82 12.81 20.55
C TYR A 302 -3.29 13.30 21.90
N PRO A 303 -3.98 12.97 23.01
CA PRO A 303 -3.46 13.24 24.33
C PRO A 303 -2.16 12.46 24.57
N LEU A 304 -1.28 13.01 25.42
CA LEU A 304 -0.05 12.34 25.81
C LEU A 304 -0.37 10.97 26.44
N PRO A 305 0.20 9.87 25.95
CA PRO A 305 -0.01 8.55 26.55
C PRO A 305 0.61 8.48 27.96
N PRO A 306 0.15 7.54 28.81
CA PRO A 306 0.76 7.31 30.13
C PRO A 306 2.22 6.88 29.99
N ALA A 307 3.00 7.03 31.07
CA ALA A 307 4.38 6.56 31.10
C ALA A 307 4.50 5.09 30.70
N PRO A 308 5.53 4.70 29.93
CA PRO A 308 5.68 3.36 29.43
C PRO A 308 5.91 2.35 30.57
N THR A 309 5.09 1.32 30.63
CA THR A 309 5.17 0.17 31.52
C THR A 309 4.99 -1.11 30.72
N LEU A 310 5.32 -2.26 31.25
CA LEU A 310 5.06 -3.54 30.57
C LEU A 310 3.56 -3.69 30.22
N ALA A 311 2.68 -3.27 31.11
CA ALA A 311 1.24 -3.32 30.89
C ALA A 311 0.83 -2.41 29.71
N THR A 312 1.32 -1.17 29.65
CA THR A 312 0.99 -0.26 28.53
C THR A 312 1.58 -0.75 27.21
N TRP A 313 2.78 -1.34 27.20
CA TRP A 313 3.35 -1.93 25.99
C TRP A 313 2.52 -3.11 25.44
N LEU A 314 1.85 -3.87 26.28
CA LEU A 314 1.04 -5.03 25.87
C LEU A 314 -0.42 -4.66 25.59
N PHE A 315 -1.00 -3.73 26.36
CA PHE A 315 -2.45 -3.49 26.35
C PHE A 315 -2.88 -2.11 25.87
N LEU A 316 -1.94 -1.21 25.52
CA LEU A 316 -2.29 0.09 24.93
C LEU A 316 -2.46 -0.08 23.42
N TRP A 317 -3.69 0.18 22.93
CA TRP A 317 -4.06 0.01 21.53
C TRP A 317 -4.76 1.25 21.02
N ARG A 318 -4.49 1.60 19.76
CA ARG A 318 -5.15 2.68 19.04
C ARG A 318 -5.37 2.25 17.58
N VAL A 319 -6.61 2.31 17.12
CA VAL A 319 -6.95 1.88 15.77
C VAL A 319 -6.43 2.87 14.73
N GLU A 320 -5.55 2.38 13.84
CA GLU A 320 -5.20 3.04 12.59
C GLU A 320 -5.88 2.26 11.44
N LEU A 321 -6.89 2.89 10.83
CA LEU A 321 -7.83 2.18 9.95
C LEU A 321 -7.24 1.74 8.62
N ALA A 322 -6.25 2.47 8.04
CA ALA A 322 -5.65 2.11 6.76
C ALA A 322 -4.84 0.83 6.86
N THR A 323 -3.94 0.76 7.83
CA THR A 323 -3.12 -0.43 8.05
C THR A 323 -3.97 -1.61 8.51
N LEU A 324 -4.97 -1.38 9.38
CA LEU A 324 -5.90 -2.43 9.79
C LEU A 324 -6.68 -3.00 8.59
N PHE A 325 -7.16 -2.13 7.69
CA PHE A 325 -7.84 -2.58 6.47
C PHE A 325 -6.93 -3.44 5.59
N VAL A 326 -5.68 -3.02 5.38
CA VAL A 326 -4.68 -3.78 4.62
C VAL A 326 -4.36 -5.12 5.28
N ILE A 327 -4.18 -5.13 6.60
CA ILE A 327 -3.89 -6.33 7.41
C ILE A 327 -5.03 -7.36 7.27
N VAL A 328 -6.27 -6.91 7.47
CA VAL A 328 -7.45 -7.79 7.35
C VAL A 328 -7.59 -8.29 5.91
N ALA A 329 -7.45 -7.41 4.91
CA ALA A 329 -7.53 -7.78 3.51
C ALA A 329 -6.44 -8.81 3.13
N ALA A 330 -5.19 -8.58 3.51
CA ALA A 330 -4.08 -9.49 3.27
C ALA A 330 -4.31 -10.86 3.92
N THR A 331 -4.82 -10.87 5.16
CA THR A 331 -5.13 -12.10 5.91
C THR A 331 -6.24 -12.88 5.21
N VAL A 332 -7.35 -12.24 4.88
CA VAL A 332 -8.47 -12.88 4.18
C VAL A 332 -8.03 -13.43 2.82
N VAL A 333 -7.25 -12.67 2.07
CA VAL A 333 -6.75 -13.08 0.75
C VAL A 333 -5.80 -14.26 0.85
N TYR A 334 -4.81 -14.22 1.76
CA TYR A 334 -3.85 -15.29 1.97
C TYR A 334 -4.54 -16.59 2.39
N LEU A 335 -5.44 -16.52 3.37
CA LEU A 335 -6.19 -17.69 3.84
C LEU A 335 -7.12 -18.26 2.76
N ARG A 336 -7.79 -17.41 1.97
CA ARG A 336 -8.58 -17.85 0.81
C ARG A 336 -7.74 -18.56 -0.24
N TRP A 337 -6.54 -18.09 -0.53
CA TRP A 337 -5.62 -18.74 -1.45
C TRP A 337 -5.16 -20.09 -0.91
N TRP A 338 -4.82 -20.18 0.36
CA TRP A 338 -4.47 -21.44 1.01
C TRP A 338 -5.63 -22.44 0.99
N LEU A 339 -6.84 -22.03 1.37
CA LEU A 339 -8.03 -22.89 1.33
C LEU A 339 -8.36 -23.34 -0.09
N ARG A 340 -8.17 -22.49 -1.10
CA ARG A 340 -8.35 -22.83 -2.51
C ARG A 340 -7.37 -23.92 -2.97
N LEU A 341 -6.10 -23.83 -2.59
CA LEU A 341 -5.13 -24.87 -2.87
C LEU A 341 -5.52 -26.18 -2.21
N ARG A 342 -5.88 -26.12 -0.94
CA ARG A 342 -6.31 -27.30 -0.18
C ARG A 342 -7.54 -27.98 -0.80
N ALA A 343 -8.52 -27.21 -1.25
CA ALA A 343 -9.71 -27.72 -1.94
C ALA A 343 -9.41 -28.40 -3.29
N ARG A 344 -8.26 -28.06 -3.91
CA ARG A 344 -7.77 -28.71 -5.15
C ARG A 344 -6.89 -29.94 -4.88
N GLY A 345 -6.61 -30.29 -3.63
CA GLY A 345 -5.66 -31.34 -3.27
C GLY A 345 -4.19 -30.91 -3.32
N ASP A 346 -3.90 -29.64 -3.60
CA ASP A 346 -2.54 -29.10 -3.64
C ASP A 346 -1.94 -29.02 -2.24
N GLN A 347 -0.69 -29.47 -2.08
CA GLN A 347 0.02 -29.40 -0.81
C GLN A 347 0.60 -27.99 -0.60
N TRP A 348 0.26 -27.37 0.54
CA TRP A 348 0.89 -26.16 1.05
C TRP A 348 1.22 -26.35 2.53
N PRO A 349 2.50 -26.22 2.94
CA PRO A 349 2.91 -26.49 4.31
C PRO A 349 2.22 -25.57 5.31
N VAL A 350 1.56 -26.11 6.33
CA VAL A 350 0.86 -25.36 7.38
C VAL A 350 1.82 -24.40 8.11
N ARG A 351 3.09 -24.78 8.28
CA ARG A 351 4.12 -23.88 8.85
C ARG A 351 4.19 -22.51 8.16
N ARG A 352 3.98 -22.44 6.83
CA ARG A 352 3.96 -21.16 6.10
C ARG A 352 2.77 -20.29 6.47
N VAL A 353 1.62 -20.91 6.74
CA VAL A 353 0.44 -20.21 7.24
C VAL A 353 0.69 -19.67 8.65
N VAL A 354 1.32 -20.46 9.50
CA VAL A 354 1.70 -20.04 10.86
C VAL A 354 2.67 -18.85 10.81
N PHE A 355 3.70 -18.91 9.96
CA PHE A 355 4.62 -17.78 9.78
C PHE A 355 3.92 -16.54 9.20
N PHE A 356 2.97 -16.72 8.28
CA PHE A 356 2.18 -15.60 7.79
C PHE A 356 1.39 -14.94 8.92
N LEU A 357 0.66 -15.73 9.70
CA LEU A 357 -0.14 -15.22 10.83
C LEU A 357 0.74 -14.56 11.91
N LEU A 358 1.95 -15.11 12.17
CA LEU A 358 2.91 -14.49 13.06
C LEU A 358 3.36 -13.11 12.54
N GLY A 359 3.72 -13.01 11.27
CA GLY A 359 4.10 -11.71 10.66
C GLY A 359 2.97 -10.69 10.70
N ILE A 360 1.75 -11.13 10.43
CA ILE A 360 0.54 -10.30 10.54
C ILE A 360 0.27 -9.88 11.99
N ALA A 361 0.42 -10.77 12.97
CA ALA A 361 0.23 -10.45 14.38
C ALA A 361 1.24 -9.39 14.85
N VAL A 362 2.52 -9.54 14.47
CA VAL A 362 3.55 -8.54 14.76
C VAL A 362 3.23 -7.20 14.07
N LEU A 363 2.87 -7.23 12.78
CA LEU A 363 2.48 -6.01 12.05
C LEU A 363 1.29 -5.32 12.72
N THR A 364 0.29 -6.08 13.16
CA THR A 364 -0.88 -5.53 13.86
C THR A 364 -0.45 -4.84 15.16
N TRP A 365 0.38 -5.50 15.98
CA TRP A 365 0.86 -4.90 17.22
C TRP A 365 1.71 -3.65 16.98
N VAL A 366 2.57 -3.67 15.98
CA VAL A 366 3.44 -2.53 15.64
C VAL A 366 2.63 -1.32 15.19
N THR A 367 1.58 -1.52 14.38
CA THR A 367 0.81 -0.42 13.76
C THR A 367 -0.43 0.00 14.55
N GLN A 368 -0.93 -0.86 15.45
CA GLN A 368 -2.14 -0.58 16.25
C GLN A 368 -1.86 -0.52 17.75
N GLY A 369 -0.69 -0.96 18.19
CA GLY A 369 -0.32 -1.09 19.60
C GLY A 369 0.62 0.00 20.08
N ALA A 370 1.26 -0.29 21.19
CA ALA A 370 2.18 0.61 21.88
C ALA A 370 3.31 1.16 21.00
N PRO A 371 3.96 0.39 20.08
CA PRO A 371 5.01 0.95 19.22
C PRO A 371 4.54 2.18 18.43
N ALA A 372 3.37 2.10 17.74
CA ALA A 372 2.80 3.22 17.00
C ALA A 372 2.40 4.39 17.92
N ILE A 373 1.99 4.12 19.16
CA ILE A 373 1.53 5.17 20.10
C ILE A 373 2.73 5.90 20.70
N TYR A 374 3.71 5.17 21.22
CA TYR A 374 4.91 5.76 21.78
C TYR A 374 5.84 6.32 20.71
N GLY A 375 5.87 5.75 19.52
CA GLY A 375 6.65 6.25 18.38
C GLY A 375 6.30 7.67 17.95
N LEU A 376 5.06 8.12 18.19
CA LEU A 376 4.67 9.51 17.96
C LEU A 376 5.21 10.48 19.01
N VAL A 377 5.43 10.04 20.24
CA VAL A 377 5.77 10.94 21.37
C VAL A 377 7.19 10.78 21.89
N THR A 378 7.88 9.67 21.53
CA THR A 378 9.27 9.39 21.90
C THR A 378 10.07 8.92 20.68
N PHE A 379 11.31 9.36 20.56
CA PHE A 379 12.21 8.86 19.52
C PHE A 379 12.57 7.39 19.73
N SER A 380 12.77 6.98 20.99
CA SER A 380 13.02 5.59 21.36
C SER A 380 11.87 4.66 20.96
N GLY A 381 10.61 5.08 21.17
CA GLY A 381 9.42 4.36 20.72
C GLY A 381 9.32 4.26 19.19
N HIS A 382 9.63 5.36 18.49
CA HIS A 382 9.68 5.37 17.01
C HIS A 382 10.75 4.42 16.48
N MET A 383 11.91 4.35 17.15
CA MET A 383 12.97 3.42 16.77
C MET A 383 12.56 1.96 16.98
N VAL A 384 11.83 1.64 18.06
CA VAL A 384 11.24 0.30 18.25
C VAL A 384 10.26 -0.03 17.12
N GLU A 385 9.33 0.88 16.80
CA GLU A 385 8.39 0.71 15.70
C GLU A 385 9.13 0.41 14.39
N HIS A 386 10.12 1.22 14.07
CA HIS A 386 10.92 1.11 12.86
C HIS A 386 11.67 -0.23 12.78
N MET A 387 12.37 -0.62 13.85
CA MET A 387 13.12 -1.88 13.89
C MET A 387 12.20 -3.10 13.71
N LEU A 388 11.04 -3.07 14.34
CA LEU A 388 10.06 -4.13 14.18
C LEU A 388 9.53 -4.21 12.74
N LEU A 389 9.25 -3.06 12.09
CA LEU A 389 8.79 -2.98 10.70
C LEU A 389 9.82 -3.49 9.70
N VAL A 390 11.10 -3.18 9.89
CA VAL A 390 12.16 -3.54 8.93
C VAL A 390 12.74 -4.92 9.17
N MET A 391 12.70 -5.43 10.42
CA MET A 391 13.33 -6.70 10.82
C MET A 391 12.32 -7.80 11.11
N LEU A 392 11.45 -7.56 12.10
CA LEU A 392 10.65 -8.62 12.69
C LEU A 392 9.39 -8.96 11.88
N VAL A 393 8.73 -7.97 11.28
CA VAL A 393 7.55 -8.17 10.42
C VAL A 393 7.92 -8.90 9.12
N PRO A 394 8.96 -8.49 8.35
CA PRO A 394 9.24 -9.08 7.06
C PRO A 394 9.79 -10.50 7.13
N LEU A 395 10.51 -10.85 8.18
CA LEU A 395 11.15 -12.14 8.30
C LEU A 395 10.15 -13.32 8.23
N PRO A 396 9.13 -13.42 9.07
CA PRO A 396 8.13 -14.48 8.98
C PRO A 396 7.29 -14.38 7.69
N LEU A 397 7.00 -13.18 7.18
CA LEU A 397 6.29 -13.01 5.91
C LEU A 397 7.09 -13.57 4.73
N THR A 398 8.42 -13.41 4.74
CA THR A 398 9.31 -13.99 3.71
C THR A 398 9.28 -15.52 3.73
N VAL A 399 9.29 -16.13 4.92
CA VAL A 399 9.18 -17.59 5.08
C VAL A 399 7.79 -18.10 4.66
N ALA A 400 6.76 -17.30 4.86
CA ALA A 400 5.39 -17.61 4.46
C ALA A 400 5.19 -17.68 2.93
N ALA A 401 6.07 -17.05 2.16
CA ALA A 401 6.08 -17.06 0.70
C ALA A 401 4.73 -16.66 0.07
N PRO A 402 4.20 -15.47 0.35
CA PRO A 402 2.87 -15.04 -0.11
C PRO A 402 2.78 -14.91 -1.63
N VAL A 403 3.85 -14.51 -2.30
CA VAL A 403 3.89 -14.36 -3.76
C VAL A 403 3.82 -15.73 -4.45
N THR A 404 4.55 -16.72 -3.93
CA THR A 404 4.48 -18.11 -4.43
C THR A 404 3.08 -18.69 -4.24
N LEU A 405 2.45 -18.44 -3.09
CA LEU A 405 1.06 -18.86 -2.85
C LEU A 405 0.10 -18.22 -3.84
N ALA A 406 0.25 -16.92 -4.10
CA ALA A 406 -0.56 -16.18 -5.07
C ALA A 406 -0.48 -16.79 -6.47
N PHE A 407 0.73 -17.06 -6.97
CA PHE A 407 0.91 -17.69 -8.30
C PHE A 407 0.31 -19.07 -8.40
N ARG A 408 0.31 -19.85 -7.33
CA ARG A 408 -0.31 -21.19 -7.32
C ARG A 408 -1.83 -21.13 -7.21
N ALA A 409 -2.38 -20.15 -6.47
CA ALA A 409 -3.81 -20.04 -6.20
C ALA A 409 -4.59 -19.29 -7.28
N LEU A 410 -3.97 -18.30 -7.92
CA LEU A 410 -4.63 -17.45 -8.90
C LEU A 410 -4.66 -18.13 -10.28
N PRO A 411 -5.84 -18.18 -10.93
CA PRO A 411 -5.94 -18.67 -12.30
C PRO A 411 -5.27 -17.70 -13.27
N ALA A 412 -4.62 -18.24 -14.31
CA ALA A 412 -4.17 -17.44 -15.44
C ALA A 412 -5.38 -17.03 -16.28
N ARG A 413 -5.35 -15.83 -16.85
CA ARG A 413 -6.33 -15.39 -17.84
C ARG A 413 -5.83 -15.70 -19.26
N THR A 414 -6.74 -16.18 -20.08
CA THR A 414 -6.45 -16.60 -21.48
C THR A 414 -7.00 -15.62 -22.51
N ASP A 415 -7.79 -14.63 -22.09
CA ASP A 415 -8.47 -13.65 -22.95
C ASP A 415 -7.64 -12.40 -23.25
N GLY A 416 -6.38 -12.34 -22.83
CA GLY A 416 -5.51 -11.18 -23.01
C GLY A 416 -5.74 -10.02 -22.04
N SER A 417 -6.74 -10.12 -21.15
CA SER A 417 -6.91 -9.16 -20.05
C SER A 417 -5.93 -9.44 -18.91
N ARG A 418 -5.66 -8.43 -18.06
CA ARG A 418 -4.79 -8.59 -16.89
C ARG A 418 -5.59 -8.78 -15.62
N GLY A 419 -5.50 -9.97 -15.02
CA GLY A 419 -5.99 -10.25 -13.68
C GLY A 419 -4.92 -10.05 -12.61
N ALA A 420 -5.23 -10.45 -11.39
CA ALA A 420 -4.29 -10.34 -10.27
C ALA A 420 -2.98 -11.10 -10.51
N ARG A 421 -3.03 -12.27 -11.17
CA ARG A 421 -1.85 -13.08 -11.51
C ARG A 421 -0.98 -12.38 -12.55
N GLU A 422 -1.58 -11.86 -13.62
CA GLU A 422 -0.88 -11.16 -14.71
C GLU A 422 -0.28 -9.84 -14.22
N TRP A 423 -0.98 -9.12 -13.35
CA TRP A 423 -0.46 -7.92 -12.71
C TRP A 423 0.71 -8.23 -11.77
N LEU A 424 0.57 -9.23 -10.91
CA LEU A 424 1.66 -9.67 -10.03
C LEU A 424 2.90 -10.05 -10.84
N ARG A 425 2.70 -10.81 -11.94
CA ARG A 425 3.78 -11.16 -12.86
C ARG A 425 4.40 -9.93 -13.51
N ALA A 426 3.58 -9.01 -14.02
CA ALA A 426 4.07 -7.77 -14.65
C ALA A 426 4.89 -6.91 -13.69
N VAL A 427 4.52 -6.85 -12.41
CA VAL A 427 5.27 -6.13 -11.37
C VAL A 427 6.61 -6.84 -11.11
N ILE A 428 6.59 -8.15 -10.88
CA ILE A 428 7.82 -8.92 -10.54
C ILE A 428 8.80 -8.93 -11.71
N ASP A 429 8.31 -9.08 -12.95
CA ASP A 429 9.14 -9.09 -14.16
C ASP A 429 9.56 -7.68 -14.60
N SER A 430 9.11 -6.62 -13.93
CA SER A 430 9.47 -5.25 -14.26
C SER A 430 10.96 -4.97 -14.01
N ARG A 431 11.55 -4.05 -14.78
CA ARG A 431 12.95 -3.64 -14.59
C ARG A 431 13.18 -3.05 -13.20
N ALA A 432 12.23 -2.24 -12.72
CA ALA A 432 12.29 -1.63 -11.39
C ALA A 432 12.31 -2.69 -10.28
N MET A 433 11.40 -3.69 -10.34
CA MET A 433 11.34 -4.74 -9.33
C MET A 433 12.57 -5.64 -9.36
N ARG A 434 13.07 -5.99 -10.56
CA ARG A 434 14.33 -6.75 -10.68
C ARG A 434 15.53 -6.01 -10.11
N PHE A 435 15.57 -4.68 -10.27
CA PHE A 435 16.60 -3.84 -9.67
C PHE A 435 16.48 -3.80 -8.14
N LEU A 436 15.29 -3.47 -7.61
CA LEU A 436 15.05 -3.36 -6.16
C LEU A 436 15.22 -4.69 -5.42
N ALA A 437 14.86 -5.80 -6.05
CA ALA A 437 15.00 -7.13 -5.47
C ALA A 437 16.40 -7.76 -5.73
N HIS A 438 17.31 -7.06 -6.44
CA HIS A 438 18.69 -7.54 -6.60
C HIS A 438 19.38 -7.59 -5.23
N PRO A 439 20.06 -8.67 -4.85
CA PRO A 439 20.55 -8.86 -3.47
C PRO A 439 21.42 -7.71 -2.94
N VAL A 440 22.34 -7.19 -3.75
CA VAL A 440 23.19 -6.08 -3.36
C VAL A 440 22.38 -4.78 -3.22
N VAL A 441 21.43 -4.52 -4.14
CA VAL A 441 20.57 -3.34 -4.08
C VAL A 441 19.63 -3.42 -2.88
N ALA A 442 19.05 -4.60 -2.62
CA ALA A 442 18.18 -4.83 -1.45
C ALA A 442 18.94 -4.59 -0.14
N ALA A 443 20.20 -5.07 -0.03
CA ALA A 443 21.07 -4.82 1.12
C ALA A 443 21.46 -3.34 1.25
N ALA A 444 21.82 -2.70 0.14
CA ALA A 444 22.14 -1.27 0.12
C ALA A 444 20.92 -0.42 0.49
N ASN A 445 19.75 -0.72 -0.07
CA ASN A 445 18.51 -0.03 0.28
C ASN A 445 18.14 -0.24 1.76
N PHE A 446 18.32 -1.46 2.28
CA PHE A 446 18.08 -1.79 3.68
C PHE A 446 18.96 -0.95 4.62
N ALA A 447 20.22 -0.76 4.29
CA ALA A 447 21.15 0.07 5.07
C ALA A 447 20.90 1.57 4.86
N MET A 448 20.92 2.03 3.60
CA MET A 448 20.92 3.45 3.27
C MET A 448 19.57 4.13 3.49
N SER A 449 18.44 3.41 3.38
CA SER A 449 17.11 4.01 3.58
C SER A 449 16.94 4.56 4.99
N MET A 450 17.51 3.93 6.01
CA MET A 450 17.52 4.45 7.37
C MET A 450 18.29 5.77 7.48
N LEU A 451 19.52 5.80 6.93
CA LEU A 451 20.33 7.01 6.96
C LEU A 451 19.64 8.16 6.23
N ILE A 452 19.15 7.90 5.01
CA ILE A 452 18.44 8.91 4.22
C ILE A 452 17.17 9.39 4.94
N PHE A 453 16.40 8.48 5.52
CA PHE A 453 15.18 8.83 6.21
C PHE A 453 15.43 9.73 7.43
N TYR A 454 16.30 9.30 8.35
CA TYR A 454 16.50 10.02 9.62
C TYR A 454 17.33 11.29 9.52
N TYR A 455 18.27 11.37 8.56
CA TYR A 455 19.15 12.53 8.39
C TYR A 455 18.71 13.45 7.24
N SER A 456 17.43 13.38 6.84
CA SER A 456 16.85 14.28 5.85
C SER A 456 15.51 14.86 6.34
N PRO A 457 14.96 15.88 5.67
CA PRO A 457 13.63 16.43 5.99
C PRO A 457 12.47 15.42 5.89
N ILE A 458 12.70 14.23 5.30
CA ILE A 458 11.69 13.18 5.16
C ILE A 458 11.21 12.71 6.53
N PHE A 459 12.07 12.69 7.54
CA PHE A 459 11.72 12.26 8.88
C PHE A 459 10.69 13.19 9.53
N GLU A 460 10.97 14.49 9.61
CA GLU A 460 10.00 15.47 10.14
C GLU A 460 8.72 15.48 9.32
N PHE A 461 8.82 15.40 7.99
CA PHE A 461 7.65 15.30 7.11
C PHE A 461 6.81 14.05 7.39
N ALA A 462 7.42 12.91 7.68
CA ALA A 462 6.70 11.68 8.02
C ALA A 462 6.05 11.74 9.41
N LEU A 463 6.61 12.49 10.36
CA LEU A 463 6.01 12.73 11.67
C LEU A 463 4.80 13.68 11.58
N ASP A 464 4.92 14.74 10.80
CA ASP A 464 3.88 15.78 10.65
C ASP A 464 2.74 15.34 9.71
N ASN A 465 3.02 14.43 8.76
CA ASN A 465 2.07 14.03 7.73
C ASN A 465 1.69 12.55 7.84
N HIS A 466 0.43 12.28 8.18
CA HIS A 466 -0.08 10.93 8.35
C HIS A 466 0.10 10.02 7.11
N ALA A 467 -0.12 10.55 5.89
CA ALA A 467 0.08 9.77 4.68
C ALA A 467 1.55 9.41 4.45
N ALA A 468 2.47 10.32 4.78
CA ALA A 468 3.90 10.06 4.72
C ALA A 468 4.33 9.02 5.78
N HIS A 469 3.71 9.04 6.97
CA HIS A 469 3.92 8.01 7.99
C HIS A 469 3.45 6.62 7.50
N LEU A 470 2.29 6.51 6.87
CA LEU A 470 1.82 5.26 6.25
C LEU A 470 2.77 4.78 5.14
N TRP A 471 3.33 5.70 4.35
CA TRP A 471 4.36 5.37 3.37
C TRP A 471 5.66 4.87 4.02
N MET A 472 6.06 5.43 5.14
CA MET A 472 7.18 4.94 5.95
C MET A 472 6.95 3.49 6.37
N ILE A 473 5.80 3.16 6.96
CA ILE A 473 5.43 1.80 7.36
C ILE A 473 5.55 0.82 6.18
N LEU A 474 4.97 1.18 5.03
CA LEU A 474 5.03 0.37 3.82
C LEU A 474 6.46 0.22 3.30
N HIS A 475 7.21 1.32 3.22
CA HIS A 475 8.58 1.35 2.71
C HIS A 475 9.49 0.42 3.50
N PHE A 476 9.55 0.58 4.83
CA PHE A 476 10.44 -0.22 5.67
C PHE A 476 10.04 -1.69 5.73
N SER A 477 8.74 -1.99 5.73
CA SER A 477 8.27 -3.37 5.62
C SER A 477 8.67 -4.03 4.29
N LEU A 478 8.61 -3.31 3.17
CA LEU A 478 9.03 -3.81 1.86
C LEU A 478 10.54 -3.93 1.74
N VAL A 479 11.30 -2.96 2.24
CA VAL A 479 12.78 -2.98 2.25
C VAL A 479 13.27 -4.22 3.02
N GLY A 480 12.73 -4.47 4.20
CA GLY A 480 13.02 -5.67 4.97
C GLY A 480 12.61 -6.95 4.21
N TYR A 481 11.43 -6.96 3.59
CA TYR A 481 10.96 -8.12 2.82
C TYR A 481 11.89 -8.45 1.63
N PHE A 482 12.33 -7.46 0.85
CA PHE A 482 13.26 -7.69 -0.26
C PHE A 482 14.61 -8.20 0.23
N PHE A 483 15.14 -7.62 1.30
CA PHE A 483 16.39 -8.05 1.89
C PHE A 483 16.31 -9.51 2.37
N PHE A 484 15.33 -9.84 3.22
CA PHE A 484 15.20 -11.21 3.73
C PHE A 484 14.82 -12.22 2.65
N ASN A 485 14.04 -11.81 1.62
CA ASN A 485 13.76 -12.69 0.50
C ASN A 485 15.02 -13.01 -0.31
N ALA A 486 15.95 -12.07 -0.45
CA ALA A 486 17.23 -12.31 -1.10
C ALA A 486 18.14 -13.27 -0.29
N ILE A 487 18.05 -13.24 1.05
CA ILE A 487 18.90 -14.03 1.95
C ILE A 487 18.32 -15.44 2.20
N VAL A 488 17.06 -15.54 2.67
CA VAL A 488 16.45 -16.81 3.12
C VAL A 488 15.13 -17.14 2.44
N GLY A 489 14.54 -16.21 1.69
CA GLY A 489 13.21 -16.35 1.13
C GLY A 489 13.07 -17.45 0.08
N THR A 490 11.81 -17.73 -0.29
CA THR A 490 11.45 -18.71 -1.33
C THR A 490 10.57 -18.12 -2.42
N ASP A 491 10.19 -16.85 -2.29
CA ASP A 491 9.39 -16.16 -3.29
C ASP A 491 10.20 -15.83 -4.56
N PRO A 492 9.56 -15.69 -5.72
CA PRO A 492 10.23 -15.33 -6.96
C PRO A 492 11.02 -14.03 -6.84
N GLY A 493 12.18 -14.00 -7.45
CA GLY A 493 13.09 -12.86 -7.47
C GLY A 493 14.28 -13.11 -8.38
N PRO A 494 15.25 -12.19 -8.47
CA PRO A 494 16.52 -12.40 -9.16
C PRO A 494 17.25 -13.64 -8.63
N SER A 495 18.25 -14.11 -9.36
CA SER A 495 19.09 -15.22 -8.91
C SER A 495 19.68 -14.91 -7.52
N ARG A 496 19.49 -15.84 -6.59
CA ARG A 496 20.03 -15.68 -5.24
C ARG A 496 21.53 -15.84 -5.25
N PRO A 497 22.25 -15.03 -4.46
CA PRO A 497 23.70 -15.18 -4.32
C PRO A 497 24.03 -16.49 -3.63
N GLY A 498 25.24 -17.01 -3.88
CA GLY A 498 25.78 -18.15 -3.12
C GLY A 498 25.85 -17.83 -1.61
N TYR A 499 25.90 -18.87 -0.79
CA TYR A 499 25.92 -18.71 0.68
C TYR A 499 27.02 -17.77 1.20
N PRO A 500 28.27 -17.80 0.68
CA PRO A 500 29.29 -16.85 1.11
C PRO A 500 28.87 -15.39 0.93
N MET A 501 28.29 -15.05 -0.22
CA MET A 501 27.83 -13.69 -0.49
C MET A 501 26.64 -13.31 0.41
N ARG A 502 25.75 -14.23 0.77
CA ARG A 502 24.65 -13.96 1.72
C ARG A 502 25.21 -13.58 3.09
N VAL A 503 26.25 -14.29 3.54
CA VAL A 503 26.93 -14.01 4.81
C VAL A 503 27.61 -12.64 4.75
N VAL A 504 28.30 -12.32 3.65
CA VAL A 504 28.91 -11.00 3.46
C VAL A 504 27.88 -9.88 3.50
N LEU A 505 26.73 -10.04 2.80
CA LEU A 505 25.65 -9.04 2.81
C LEU A 505 25.06 -8.85 4.20
N LEU A 506 24.88 -9.94 4.98
CA LEU A 506 24.40 -9.86 6.36
C LEU A 506 25.38 -9.08 7.24
N PHE A 507 26.67 -9.41 7.19
CA PHE A 507 27.68 -8.69 7.99
C PHE A 507 27.84 -7.23 7.56
N ALA A 508 27.78 -6.93 6.26
CA ALA A 508 27.87 -5.56 5.78
C ALA A 508 26.68 -4.71 6.27
N THR A 509 25.45 -5.26 6.21
CA THR A 509 24.26 -4.57 6.72
C THR A 509 24.28 -4.43 8.24
N MET A 510 24.77 -5.42 8.97
CA MET A 510 24.95 -5.37 10.42
C MET A 510 25.97 -4.28 10.82
N ALA A 511 27.14 -4.24 10.16
CA ALA A 511 28.15 -3.21 10.43
C ALA A 511 27.59 -1.80 10.20
N PHE A 512 26.87 -1.61 9.09
CA PHE A 512 26.22 -0.33 8.80
C PHE A 512 25.19 0.05 9.86
N HIS A 513 24.40 -0.91 10.31
CA HIS A 513 23.41 -0.72 11.36
C HIS A 513 24.04 -0.32 12.70
N ALA A 514 25.14 -0.97 13.05
CA ALA A 514 25.93 -0.63 14.24
C ALA A 514 26.48 0.81 14.16
N PHE A 515 27.04 1.22 13.02
CA PHE A 515 27.50 2.60 12.83
C PHE A 515 26.37 3.63 12.95
N PHE A 516 25.21 3.35 12.36
CA PHE A 516 24.02 4.19 12.49
C PHE A 516 23.60 4.32 13.96
N SER A 517 23.55 3.21 14.68
CA SER A 517 23.20 3.18 16.10
C SER A 517 24.18 3.95 16.98
N VAL A 518 25.49 3.80 16.73
CA VAL A 518 26.54 4.56 17.43
C VAL A 518 26.40 6.06 17.14
N ALA A 519 26.13 6.44 15.89
CA ALA A 519 25.93 7.86 15.52
C ALA A 519 24.73 8.46 16.27
N LEU A 520 23.65 7.71 16.46
CA LEU A 520 22.48 8.16 17.26
C LEU A 520 22.80 8.24 18.75
N THR A 521 23.47 7.23 19.30
CA THR A 521 23.79 7.14 20.74
C THR A 521 24.79 8.24 21.17
N SER A 522 25.73 8.58 20.30
CA SER A 522 26.73 9.64 20.56
C SER A 522 26.29 11.03 20.09
N GLY A 523 25.14 11.12 19.40
CA GLY A 523 24.62 12.36 18.84
C GLY A 523 24.33 13.41 19.92
N GLN A 524 24.73 14.67 19.66
CA GLN A 524 24.51 15.81 20.56
C GLN A 524 23.43 16.79 20.02
N ALA A 525 22.87 16.48 18.84
CA ALA A 525 21.81 17.26 18.22
C ALA A 525 20.54 16.40 18.05
N LEU A 526 19.40 16.99 18.33
CA LEU A 526 18.11 16.33 18.17
C LEU A 526 17.73 16.30 16.69
N LEU A 527 17.33 15.14 16.18
CA LEU A 527 17.01 14.92 14.75
C LEU A 527 15.67 15.55 14.33
N ALA A 528 14.69 15.61 15.20
CA ALA A 528 13.41 16.26 14.92
C ALA A 528 13.05 17.23 16.08
N PRO A 529 13.76 18.36 16.20
CA PRO A 529 13.61 19.27 17.34
C PRO A 529 12.22 19.89 17.42
N ARG A 530 11.58 20.19 16.27
CA ARG A 530 10.24 20.75 16.21
C ARG A 530 9.15 19.76 16.63
N TRP A 531 9.45 18.47 16.59
CA TRP A 531 8.52 17.42 16.98
C TRP A 531 8.81 16.93 18.40
N TYR A 532 9.89 16.20 18.63
CA TYR A 532 10.19 15.62 19.94
C TYR A 532 10.64 16.64 20.98
N GLY A 533 11.30 17.73 20.57
CA GLY A 533 11.73 18.81 21.46
C GLY A 533 10.57 19.64 22.02
N LEU A 534 9.47 19.76 21.25
CA LEU A 534 8.28 20.53 21.65
C LEU A 534 7.14 19.66 22.20
N MET A 535 7.35 18.34 22.35
CA MET A 535 6.30 17.39 22.73
C MET A 535 5.68 17.66 24.12
N GLY A 536 6.39 18.32 25.02
CA GLY A 536 5.89 18.66 26.36
C GLY A 536 5.64 17.42 27.24
N ARG A 537 6.45 16.36 27.11
CA ARG A 537 6.33 15.14 27.91
C ARG A 537 6.56 15.44 29.40
N THR A 538 5.71 14.89 30.26
CA THR A 538 5.80 14.99 31.72
C THR A 538 6.47 13.78 32.38
N TRP A 539 6.89 12.80 31.58
CA TRP A 539 7.53 11.55 32.00
C TRP A 539 8.67 11.16 31.06
N GLY A 540 9.53 10.29 31.55
CA GLY A 540 10.70 9.78 30.80
C GLY A 540 11.85 10.79 30.76
N PRO A 541 12.95 10.46 30.05
CA PRO A 541 14.11 11.33 29.90
C PRO A 541 13.79 12.51 28.96
N ASP A 542 14.66 13.51 28.94
CA ASP A 542 14.61 14.59 27.94
C ASP A 542 14.72 14.04 26.51
N ALA A 543 14.37 14.87 25.51
CA ALA A 543 14.28 14.43 24.13
C ALA A 543 15.61 13.93 23.54
N LEU A 544 16.75 14.52 23.95
CA LEU A 544 18.07 14.10 23.46
C LEU A 544 18.50 12.77 24.07
N THR A 545 18.34 12.61 25.37
CA THR A 545 18.62 11.34 26.07
C THR A 545 17.71 10.22 25.56
N ASP A 546 16.44 10.51 25.26
CA ASP A 546 15.50 9.55 24.64
C ASP A 546 15.96 9.15 23.23
N GLN A 547 16.49 10.08 22.44
CA GLN A 547 17.08 9.76 21.12
C GLN A 547 18.29 8.85 21.27
N GLN A 548 19.16 9.08 22.23
CA GLN A 548 20.32 8.23 22.52
C GLN A 548 19.90 6.81 22.94
N TYR A 549 18.83 6.70 23.76
CA TYR A 549 18.22 5.40 24.05
C TYR A 549 17.66 4.73 22.79
N GLY A 550 17.04 5.51 21.89
CA GLY A 550 16.62 5.02 20.58
C GLY A 550 17.75 4.41 19.77
N GLY A 551 18.94 5.02 19.79
CA GLY A 551 20.16 4.46 19.18
C GLY A 551 20.56 3.12 19.78
N THR A 552 20.54 2.99 21.10
CA THR A 552 20.83 1.73 21.81
C THR A 552 19.80 0.62 21.47
N LEU A 553 18.52 0.98 21.43
CA LEU A 553 17.44 0.05 21.04
C LEU A 553 17.57 -0.38 19.57
N ALA A 554 17.94 0.54 18.67
CA ALA A 554 18.19 0.21 17.28
C ALA A 554 19.28 -0.85 17.15
N TRP A 555 20.37 -0.71 17.88
CA TRP A 555 21.45 -1.70 17.88
C TRP A 555 20.95 -3.08 18.33
N GLY A 556 20.40 -3.18 19.54
CA GLY A 556 19.97 -4.46 20.08
C GLY A 556 18.87 -5.16 19.26
N LEU A 557 17.84 -4.42 18.86
CA LEU A 557 16.74 -4.97 18.06
C LEU A 557 17.16 -5.30 16.63
N GLY A 558 18.18 -4.63 16.09
CA GLY A 558 18.70 -4.89 14.76
C GLY A 558 19.62 -6.11 14.70
N GLU A 559 20.51 -6.29 15.67
CA GLU A 559 21.51 -7.37 15.63
C GLU A 559 20.93 -8.75 15.91
N ILE A 560 20.01 -8.89 16.87
CA ILE A 560 19.47 -10.19 17.26
C ILE A 560 18.84 -10.96 16.08
N PRO A 561 17.93 -10.39 15.27
CA PRO A 561 17.38 -11.08 14.12
C PRO A 561 18.44 -11.43 13.07
N VAL A 562 19.41 -10.55 12.82
CA VAL A 562 20.46 -10.77 11.82
C VAL A 562 21.37 -11.93 12.23
N VAL A 563 21.78 -12.01 13.50
CA VAL A 563 22.56 -13.13 14.02
C VAL A 563 21.80 -14.46 13.89
N LEU A 564 20.51 -14.47 14.24
CA LEU A 564 19.66 -15.66 14.08
C LEU A 564 19.60 -16.11 12.62
N ILE A 565 19.45 -15.15 11.68
CA ILE A 565 19.43 -15.44 10.25
C ILE A 565 20.80 -15.93 9.77
N ALA A 566 21.90 -15.34 10.23
CA ALA A 566 23.24 -15.80 9.90
C ALA A 566 23.44 -17.27 10.31
N ILE A 567 22.99 -17.68 11.50
CA ILE A 567 23.01 -19.06 11.95
C ILE A 567 22.17 -19.95 11.00
N VAL A 568 20.96 -19.52 10.63
CA VAL A 568 20.10 -20.27 9.70
C VAL A 568 20.81 -20.43 8.34
N VAL A 569 21.42 -19.38 7.80
CA VAL A 569 22.17 -19.41 6.52
C VAL A 569 23.35 -20.36 6.60
N LEU A 570 24.12 -20.33 7.70
CA LEU A 570 25.26 -21.24 7.91
C LEU A 570 24.82 -22.71 7.99
N VAL A 571 23.72 -22.98 8.70
CA VAL A 571 23.14 -24.34 8.76
C VAL A 571 22.65 -24.81 7.41
N GLN A 572 22.00 -23.92 6.63
CA GLN A 572 21.57 -24.23 5.26
C GLN A 572 22.78 -24.51 4.36
N TRP A 573 23.81 -23.69 4.44
CA TRP A 573 25.06 -23.86 3.68
C TRP A 573 25.70 -25.23 3.96
N ARG A 574 25.92 -25.54 5.24
CA ARG A 574 26.48 -26.84 5.63
C ARG A 574 25.66 -28.03 5.12
N ARG A 575 24.32 -27.91 5.16
CA ARG A 575 23.42 -28.98 4.66
C ARG A 575 23.51 -29.15 3.15
N GLU A 576 23.64 -28.05 2.40
CA GLU A 576 23.74 -28.09 0.95
C GLU A 576 25.11 -28.60 0.52
N ASP A 577 26.17 -28.11 1.12
CA ASP A 577 27.53 -28.58 0.90
C ASP A 577 27.68 -30.09 1.14
N SER A 578 27.10 -30.58 2.25
CA SER A 578 27.05 -32.01 2.55
C SER A 578 26.24 -32.82 1.52
N ARG A 579 25.20 -32.25 0.93
CA ARG A 579 24.39 -32.91 -0.12
C ARG A 579 25.16 -32.93 -1.45
N ASP A 580 25.84 -31.84 -1.75
CA ASP A 580 26.66 -31.74 -2.97
C ASP A 580 27.87 -32.66 -2.92
N ALA A 581 28.54 -32.75 -1.75
CA ALA A 581 29.60 -33.72 -1.52
C ALA A 581 29.10 -35.14 -1.78
N LYS A 582 28.00 -35.57 -1.14
CA LYS A 582 27.40 -36.89 -1.37
C LYS A 582 26.93 -37.13 -2.81
N ARG A 583 26.60 -36.07 -3.54
CA ARG A 583 26.23 -36.18 -4.97
C ARG A 583 27.45 -36.39 -5.84
N LYS A 584 28.54 -35.66 -5.57
CA LYS A 584 29.82 -35.81 -6.23
C LYS A 584 30.45 -37.16 -5.94
N ASP A 585 30.44 -37.61 -4.67
CA ASP A 585 30.92 -38.96 -4.32
C ASP A 585 30.18 -40.04 -5.09
N ARG A 586 28.84 -39.99 -5.13
CA ARG A 586 28.03 -40.96 -5.92
C ARG A 586 28.24 -40.84 -7.43
N GLN A 587 28.69 -39.70 -7.93
CA GLN A 587 29.07 -39.55 -9.34
C GLN A 587 30.46 -40.14 -9.56
N ALA A 588 31.43 -39.87 -8.72
CA ALA A 588 32.77 -40.44 -8.75
C ALA A 588 32.73 -41.97 -8.70
N ASP A 589 31.88 -42.52 -7.80
CA ASP A 589 31.67 -44.00 -7.75
C ASP A 589 31.13 -44.54 -9.06
N ARG A 590 30.20 -43.84 -9.71
CA ARG A 590 29.63 -44.29 -11.01
C ARG A 590 30.58 -44.16 -12.16
N ASP A 591 31.39 -43.12 -12.19
CA ASP A 591 32.33 -42.81 -13.28
C ASP A 591 33.74 -43.41 -13.02
N HIS A 592 33.88 -44.17 -11.95
CA HIS A 592 35.17 -44.76 -11.53
C HIS A 592 36.26 -43.68 -11.40
N ASP A 593 35.98 -42.57 -10.74
CA ASP A 593 36.88 -41.44 -10.51
C ASP A 593 37.45 -40.82 -11.81
N ALA A 594 36.63 -40.71 -12.85
CA ALA A 594 37.06 -40.20 -14.14
C ALA A 594 37.66 -38.79 -14.09
N GLU A 595 37.19 -37.93 -13.20
CA GLU A 595 37.71 -36.58 -13.02
C GLU A 595 39.10 -36.59 -12.34
N LEU A 596 39.29 -37.43 -11.33
CA LEU A 596 40.59 -37.63 -10.66
C LEU A 596 41.60 -38.24 -11.62
N ARG A 597 41.19 -39.19 -12.44
CA ARG A 597 42.08 -39.79 -13.49
C ARG A 597 42.55 -38.71 -14.47
N ARG A 598 41.64 -37.89 -15.01
CA ARG A 598 42.01 -36.80 -15.93
C ARG A 598 42.95 -35.78 -15.25
N TYR A 599 42.72 -35.47 -14.01
CA TYR A 599 43.55 -34.55 -13.24
C TYR A 599 44.96 -35.15 -13.05
N ASN A 600 45.09 -36.40 -12.69
CA ASN A 600 46.34 -37.09 -12.54
C ASN A 600 47.08 -37.22 -13.88
N GLU A 601 46.40 -37.52 -14.99
CA GLU A 601 46.95 -37.50 -16.33
C GLU A 601 47.50 -36.11 -16.73
N MET A 602 46.77 -35.04 -16.35
CA MET A 602 47.23 -33.68 -16.59
C MET A 602 48.49 -33.37 -15.79
N LEU A 603 48.54 -33.75 -14.51
CA LEU A 603 49.75 -33.59 -13.68
C LEU A 603 50.93 -34.37 -14.21
N GLN A 604 50.72 -35.59 -14.68
CA GLN A 604 51.78 -36.40 -15.32
C GLN A 604 52.32 -35.74 -16.58
N ARG A 605 51.48 -35.15 -17.43
CA ARG A 605 51.91 -34.40 -18.61
C ARG A 605 52.75 -33.18 -18.26
N ILE A 606 52.34 -32.42 -17.21
CA ILE A 606 53.10 -31.28 -16.73
C ILE A 606 54.45 -31.71 -16.17
N ALA A 607 54.48 -32.78 -15.36
CA ALA A 607 55.73 -33.34 -14.82
C ALA A 607 56.69 -33.85 -15.91
N GLN A 608 56.15 -34.44 -16.97
CA GLN A 608 56.95 -34.88 -18.12
C GLN A 608 57.49 -33.69 -18.94
N ALA A 609 56.76 -32.59 -19.03
CA ALA A 609 57.18 -31.39 -19.72
C ALA A 609 58.29 -30.62 -18.94
N ASP A 610 58.29 -30.72 -17.61
CA ASP A 610 59.27 -30.09 -16.72
C ASP A 610 60.55 -30.94 -16.52
N THR A 611 60.64 -32.15 -17.10
CA THR A 611 61.86 -32.96 -17.02
C THR A 611 62.83 -32.45 -18.05
N PRO A 612 63.97 -31.85 -17.64
CA PRO A 612 65.00 -31.37 -18.62
C PRO A 612 65.54 -32.56 -19.39
N MET A 613 65.67 -32.42 -20.73
CA MET A 613 66.37 -33.39 -21.58
C MET A 613 67.74 -33.63 -20.97
N ARG A 614 67.98 -34.79 -20.40
CA ARG A 614 69.33 -35.23 -20.05
C ARG A 614 70.12 -35.28 -21.35
N ASP A 615 71.15 -34.42 -21.42
CA ASP A 615 72.13 -34.49 -22.48
C ASP A 615 72.63 -35.92 -22.68
N THR A 616 72.40 -36.45 -23.84
CA THR A 616 73.05 -37.68 -24.27
C THR A 616 74.60 -37.42 -24.33
N PRO A 617 75.44 -38.25 -23.69
CA PRO A 617 76.87 -38.10 -23.83
C PRO A 617 77.28 -38.33 -25.29
N SER A 618 77.86 -37.35 -25.93
CA SER A 618 78.51 -37.48 -27.23
C SER A 618 79.59 -38.59 -27.16
N GLY A 619 79.34 -39.70 -27.83
CA GLY A 619 80.28 -40.76 -27.95
C GLY A 619 81.52 -40.30 -28.65
N GLU A 620 82.64 -40.49 -27.99
CA GLU A 620 83.95 -40.43 -28.56
C GLU A 620 84.04 -41.31 -29.83
N ALA A 621 84.43 -40.70 -30.95
CA ALA A 621 84.87 -41.44 -32.13
C ALA A 621 86.38 -41.35 -32.17
N GLU A 622 87.08 -42.45 -31.83
CA GLU A 622 88.45 -42.70 -32.08
C GLU A 622 88.73 -42.92 -33.60
N LYS A 623 89.74 -42.25 -34.04
CA LYS A 623 90.58 -42.35 -35.28
C LYS A 623 90.11 -41.58 -36.48
#